data_22eb1fec75cffcf2c1a0516584403519
#
_entry.id   22eb1fec75cffcf2c1a0516584403519
#
_cell.length_a   1.000
_cell.length_b   1.000
_cell.length_c   1.000
_cell.angle_alpha   90.00
_cell.angle_beta   90.00
_cell.angle_gamma   90.00
#
_symmetry.space_group_name_H-M   'P 1'
#
loop_
_entity.id
_entity.type
_entity.pdbx_description
1 polymer ?
#
loop_
_entity_poly.entity_id
_entity_poly.type
_entity_poly.pdbx_seq_one_letter_code
_entity_poly.pdbx_strand_id
1 'polypeptide(L)'
;MNLTTPHSHPLPTRVLIVAYACSPYKGSESIVGWGRALETAKYCETWVLAGTESEPDIKKFLSENGEIPNLHFCFLERNNATSLFDKLPSLYAHNYLAINNWHRRAKDFVANLHQQINFDLVHHVNITGYREPGYLWQLDIPFVWGPISGTQNLPWRFLPTLGLMQGAKEFLRNSLNVLQLRTSSRVRKAANKAAALITANSTNREDFVGISKNFPVLLLETGLAEVAATMPQKDTSHETLRILWSGEHKAFKALPILLDALASLSPDIKYELKILGRGPMRKAWEALAIKRGIKAEWLGFVPYTEIMGQYDWADVFVFTSLRDTSGNVMLEAISRGIPVICPNHQGAADIIDVNSGIKIPVNSPRQLISNFADAIEMLAEDRQLLARLSHGALERARYFLWENNGAQMAEIYRHALSVNQPATLTSGKLIEDAIHAQ
;
A
#
# COMPACT_ATOMS: atom_id res chain seq x y z
N MET A 1 6.02 -19.53 29.80
CA MET A 1 5.57 -18.31 30.50
C MET A 1 4.17 -18.00 30.05
N ASN A 2 3.26 -17.89 30.99
CA ASN A 2 1.82 -17.81 30.76
C ASN A 2 1.41 -16.58 29.96
N LEU A 3 0.78 -16.80 28.81
CA LEU A 3 0.03 -15.78 28.09
C LEU A 3 -1.24 -15.48 28.89
N THR A 4 -1.32 -14.29 29.42
CA THR A 4 -2.45 -13.78 30.18
C THR A 4 -3.68 -13.70 29.28
N THR A 5 -4.77 -14.27 29.76
CA THR A 5 -6.13 -14.19 29.24
C THR A 5 -6.55 -12.73 28.97
N PRO A 6 -7.33 -12.46 27.90
CA PRO A 6 -7.83 -11.12 27.64
C PRO A 6 -8.83 -10.70 28.71
N HIS A 7 -8.62 -9.50 29.26
CA HIS A 7 -9.49 -8.87 30.23
C HIS A 7 -10.89 -8.68 29.68
N SER A 8 -11.89 -8.93 30.51
CA SER A 8 -13.30 -8.63 30.29
C SER A 8 -13.51 -7.18 29.90
N HIS A 9 -13.92 -6.93 28.65
CA HIS A 9 -14.17 -5.58 28.14
C HIS A 9 -15.62 -5.14 28.34
N PRO A 10 -15.86 -3.82 28.55
CA PRO A 10 -17.16 -3.22 28.37
C PRO A 10 -17.65 -3.47 26.93
N LEU A 11 -18.96 -3.34 26.69
CA LEU A 11 -19.65 -3.59 25.43
C LEU A 11 -18.78 -3.23 24.21
N PRO A 12 -18.68 -4.11 23.20
CA PRO A 12 -17.75 -3.93 22.09
C PRO A 12 -18.00 -2.59 21.40
N THR A 13 -16.93 -1.83 21.19
CA THR A 13 -16.97 -0.58 20.42
C THR A 13 -17.58 -0.83 19.06
N ARG A 14 -18.62 -0.06 18.69
CA ARG A 14 -19.34 -0.17 17.41
C ARG A 14 -18.68 0.70 16.36
N VAL A 15 -18.02 0.07 15.41
CA VAL A 15 -17.28 0.77 14.36
C VAL A 15 -17.97 0.59 13.01
N LEU A 16 -18.24 1.68 12.32
CA LEU A 16 -18.62 1.62 10.91
C LEU A 16 -17.41 1.92 10.01
N ILE A 17 -17.09 0.98 9.15
CA ILE A 17 -16.09 1.13 8.08
C ILE A 17 -16.81 1.48 6.77
N VAL A 18 -16.39 2.55 6.10
CA VAL A 18 -16.80 2.84 4.73
C VAL A 18 -15.65 2.44 3.79
N ALA A 19 -15.88 1.33 3.09
CA ALA A 19 -14.96 0.75 2.13
C ALA A 19 -15.70 0.52 0.80
N TYR A 20 -15.71 1.54 -0.07
CA TYR A 20 -16.36 1.48 -1.39
C TYR A 20 -16.01 0.20 -2.15
N ALA A 21 -14.74 -0.16 -2.18
CA ALA A 21 -14.22 -1.41 -2.73
C ALA A 21 -13.85 -2.36 -1.60
N CYS A 22 -14.50 -3.54 -1.55
CA CYS A 22 -14.29 -4.54 -0.51
C CYS A 22 -14.50 -5.94 -1.11
N SER A 23 -13.42 -6.71 -1.29
CA SER A 23 -13.54 -8.06 -1.83
C SER A 23 -12.35 -8.93 -1.41
N PRO A 24 -12.59 -10.19 -1.01
CA PRO A 24 -11.54 -11.16 -0.73
C PRO A 24 -10.82 -11.67 -1.99
N TYR A 25 -11.41 -11.49 -3.17
CA TYR A 25 -10.92 -12.07 -4.43
C TYR A 25 -10.30 -11.06 -5.40
N LYS A 26 -10.39 -9.76 -5.09
CA LYS A 26 -9.86 -8.67 -5.93
C LYS A 26 -8.73 -7.96 -5.22
N GLY A 27 -7.63 -7.71 -5.93
CA GLY A 27 -6.48 -7.00 -5.41
C GLY A 27 -6.67 -5.48 -5.26
N SER A 28 -5.57 -4.78 -4.91
CA SER A 28 -5.53 -3.32 -4.74
C SER A 28 -6.52 -2.81 -3.69
N GLU A 29 -7.31 -1.78 -3.99
CA GLU A 29 -8.27 -1.15 -3.06
C GLU A 29 -9.26 -2.15 -2.42
N SER A 30 -9.65 -3.20 -3.16
CA SER A 30 -10.64 -4.16 -2.66
C SER A 30 -10.11 -5.01 -1.51
N ILE A 31 -8.86 -5.46 -1.59
CA ILE A 31 -8.24 -6.23 -0.51
C ILE A 31 -7.92 -5.36 0.70
N VAL A 32 -7.67 -4.06 0.50
CA VAL A 32 -7.52 -3.09 1.59
C VAL A 32 -8.80 -2.99 2.41
N GLY A 33 -9.95 -2.81 1.74
CA GLY A 33 -11.25 -2.78 2.40
C GLY A 33 -11.57 -4.08 3.13
N TRP A 34 -11.34 -5.21 2.49
CA TRP A 34 -11.60 -6.54 3.04
C TRP A 34 -10.71 -6.84 4.25
N GLY A 35 -9.39 -6.70 4.12
CA GLY A 35 -8.45 -6.95 5.21
C GLY A 35 -8.70 -6.05 6.42
N ARG A 36 -9.01 -4.76 6.18
CA ARG A 36 -9.38 -3.84 7.25
C ARG A 36 -10.65 -4.27 7.98
N ALA A 37 -11.66 -4.73 7.24
CA ALA A 37 -12.92 -5.22 7.82
C ALA A 37 -12.68 -6.44 8.71
N LEU A 38 -11.96 -7.44 8.20
CA LEU A 38 -11.65 -8.66 8.94
C LEU A 38 -10.87 -8.38 10.23
N GLU A 39 -9.82 -7.59 10.15
CA GLU A 39 -8.99 -7.31 11.31
C GLU A 39 -9.71 -6.45 12.35
N THR A 40 -10.54 -5.49 11.92
CA THR A 40 -11.32 -4.69 12.85
C THR A 40 -12.33 -5.54 13.61
N ALA A 41 -12.97 -6.50 12.96
CA ALA A 41 -13.97 -7.38 13.59
C ALA A 41 -13.42 -8.28 14.71
N LYS A 42 -12.09 -8.47 14.78
CA LYS A 42 -11.43 -9.15 15.90
C LYS A 42 -11.47 -8.35 17.21
N TYR A 43 -11.61 -7.02 17.12
CA TYR A 43 -11.51 -6.08 18.24
C TYR A 43 -12.80 -5.30 18.50
N CYS A 44 -13.67 -5.14 17.49
CA CYS A 44 -14.83 -4.28 17.53
C CYS A 44 -16.04 -4.98 16.92
N GLU A 45 -17.24 -4.56 17.30
CA GLU A 45 -18.44 -4.88 16.54
C GLU A 45 -18.45 -3.97 15.30
N THR A 46 -18.32 -4.58 14.12
CA THR A 46 -17.93 -3.88 12.90
C THR A 46 -19.01 -3.96 11.83
N TRP A 47 -19.45 -2.82 11.33
CA TRP A 47 -20.27 -2.70 10.12
C TRP A 47 -19.40 -2.20 8.97
N VAL A 48 -19.63 -2.76 7.78
CA VAL A 48 -18.94 -2.36 6.57
C VAL A 48 -19.93 -1.89 5.53
N LEU A 49 -19.87 -0.62 5.16
CA LEU A 49 -20.60 -0.09 4.03
C LEU A 49 -19.75 -0.17 2.77
N ALA A 50 -20.15 -1.03 1.82
CA ALA A 50 -19.47 -1.25 0.56
C ALA A 50 -20.37 -0.94 -0.64
N GLY A 51 -19.76 -0.80 -1.83
CA GLY A 51 -20.50 -0.76 -3.08
C GLY A 51 -21.13 -2.12 -3.40
N THR A 52 -22.30 -2.11 -4.06
CA THR A 52 -22.99 -3.35 -4.47
C THR A 52 -22.15 -4.25 -5.39
N GLU A 53 -21.13 -3.70 -6.07
CA GLU A 53 -20.19 -4.48 -6.88
C GLU A 53 -19.33 -5.44 -6.05
N SER A 54 -19.26 -5.23 -4.74
CA SER A 54 -18.55 -6.08 -3.78
C SER A 54 -19.43 -7.22 -3.23
N GLU A 55 -20.75 -7.06 -3.29
CA GLU A 55 -21.71 -7.96 -2.67
C GLU A 55 -21.60 -9.42 -3.14
N PRO A 56 -21.47 -9.72 -4.47
CA PRO A 56 -21.37 -11.09 -4.93
C PRO A 56 -20.13 -11.82 -4.37
N ASP A 57 -18.99 -11.12 -4.32
CA ASP A 57 -17.74 -11.68 -3.81
C ASP A 57 -17.82 -11.96 -2.31
N ILE A 58 -18.39 -11.03 -1.55
CA ILE A 58 -18.57 -11.17 -0.09
C ILE A 58 -19.54 -12.31 0.21
N LYS A 59 -20.70 -12.36 -0.46
CA LYS A 59 -21.68 -13.45 -0.27
C LYS A 59 -21.09 -14.81 -0.62
N LYS A 60 -20.31 -14.89 -1.70
CA LYS A 60 -19.61 -16.12 -2.07
C LYS A 60 -18.66 -16.56 -0.94
N PHE A 61 -17.83 -15.67 -0.44
CA PHE A 61 -16.90 -15.99 0.64
C PHE A 61 -17.63 -16.49 1.89
N LEU A 62 -18.69 -15.80 2.31
CA LEU A 62 -19.46 -16.19 3.49
C LEU A 62 -20.19 -17.53 3.29
N SER A 63 -20.64 -17.85 2.08
CA SER A 63 -21.25 -19.14 1.79
C SER A 63 -20.24 -20.31 1.83
N GLU A 64 -18.96 -20.04 1.52
CA GLU A 64 -17.90 -21.04 1.51
C GLU A 64 -17.23 -21.23 2.89
N ASN A 65 -17.17 -20.14 3.70
CA ASN A 65 -16.37 -20.10 4.94
C ASN A 65 -17.22 -19.89 6.22
N GLY A 66 -18.53 -19.65 6.08
CA GLY A 66 -19.41 -19.27 7.18
C GLY A 66 -19.38 -17.78 7.50
N GLU A 67 -20.26 -17.39 8.42
CA GLU A 67 -20.32 -16.01 8.90
C GLU A 67 -19.11 -15.66 9.78
N ILE A 68 -18.69 -14.40 9.71
CA ILE A 68 -17.57 -13.89 10.49
C ILE A 68 -18.12 -13.20 11.74
N PRO A 69 -17.72 -13.62 12.94
CA PRO A 69 -18.17 -12.99 14.18
C PRO A 69 -17.92 -11.48 14.20
N ASN A 70 -18.87 -10.72 14.72
CA ASN A 70 -18.80 -9.26 14.86
C ASN A 70 -18.64 -8.48 13.54
N LEU A 71 -18.95 -9.06 12.39
CA LEU A 71 -18.80 -8.42 11.08
C LEU A 71 -20.13 -8.42 10.32
N HIS A 72 -20.63 -7.21 10.03
CA HIS A 72 -21.91 -6.98 9.36
C HIS A 72 -21.69 -6.18 8.08
N PHE A 73 -22.32 -6.57 6.98
CA PHE A 73 -22.18 -5.89 5.70
C PHE A 73 -23.46 -5.16 5.31
N CYS A 74 -23.28 -3.93 4.84
CA CYS A 74 -24.30 -3.12 4.19
C CYS A 74 -23.82 -2.75 2.79
N PHE A 75 -24.72 -2.68 1.83
CA PHE A 75 -24.38 -2.37 0.45
C PHE A 75 -25.16 -1.15 -0.03
N LEU A 76 -24.44 -0.25 -0.74
CA LEU A 76 -25.01 0.93 -1.34
C LEU A 76 -24.75 0.92 -2.84
N GLU A 77 -25.82 0.98 -3.62
CA GLU A 77 -25.73 0.98 -5.08
C GLU A 77 -25.02 2.21 -5.61
N ARG A 78 -24.21 2.01 -6.68
CA ARG A 78 -23.68 3.10 -7.49
C ARG A 78 -24.79 3.67 -8.36
N ASN A 79 -25.08 4.95 -8.21
CA ASN A 79 -26.13 5.58 -9.02
C ASN A 79 -25.64 5.74 -10.47
N ASN A 80 -26.28 5.04 -11.41
CA ASN A 80 -25.96 5.03 -12.84
C ASN A 80 -26.34 6.32 -13.59
N ALA A 81 -26.69 7.40 -12.90
CA ALA A 81 -27.02 8.69 -13.52
C ALA A 81 -25.88 9.31 -14.37
N THR A 82 -24.71 8.69 -14.36
CA THR A 82 -23.55 9.09 -15.18
C THR A 82 -23.32 8.19 -16.41
N SER A 83 -24.21 7.26 -16.71
CA SER A 83 -24.05 6.25 -17.76
C SER A 83 -23.84 6.79 -19.18
N LEU A 84 -24.25 8.04 -19.47
CA LEU A 84 -23.95 8.71 -20.75
C LEU A 84 -22.45 9.03 -20.92
N PHE A 85 -21.72 9.19 -19.82
CA PHE A 85 -20.30 9.52 -19.80
C PHE A 85 -19.39 8.28 -19.67
N ASP A 86 -19.93 7.12 -19.23
CA ASP A 86 -19.18 5.86 -19.12
C ASP A 86 -18.72 5.31 -20.50
N LYS A 87 -19.28 5.86 -21.60
CA LYS A 87 -18.90 5.50 -22.98
C LYS A 87 -17.71 6.29 -23.52
N LEU A 88 -17.19 7.27 -22.78
CA LEU A 88 -15.99 8.01 -23.18
C LEU A 88 -14.74 7.32 -22.66
N PRO A 89 -13.79 6.94 -23.50
CA PRO A 89 -12.59 6.24 -23.06
C PRO A 89 -11.75 7.11 -22.13
N SER A 90 -11.49 6.61 -20.95
CA SER A 90 -10.38 6.95 -20.04
C SER A 90 -10.26 8.39 -19.55
N LEU A 91 -11.30 9.02 -19.07
CA LEU A 91 -11.09 10.17 -18.21
C LEU A 91 -11.19 9.71 -16.74
N TYR A 92 -10.08 9.71 -16.03
CA TYR A 92 -9.99 9.55 -14.56
C TYR A 92 -11.05 10.38 -13.81
N ALA A 93 -11.49 11.48 -14.42
CA ALA A 93 -12.53 12.36 -13.93
C ALA A 93 -13.91 11.69 -13.74
N HIS A 94 -14.29 10.74 -14.59
CA HIS A 94 -15.63 10.12 -14.51
C HIS A 94 -15.76 9.16 -13.34
N ASN A 95 -14.76 8.30 -13.13
CA ASN A 95 -14.72 7.42 -11.97
C ASN A 95 -14.69 8.24 -10.67
N TYR A 96 -13.97 9.36 -10.66
CA TYR A 96 -13.90 10.25 -9.51
C TYR A 96 -15.25 10.89 -9.17
N LEU A 97 -16.00 11.39 -10.14
CA LEU A 97 -17.33 11.98 -9.93
C LEU A 97 -18.34 10.96 -9.41
N ALA A 98 -18.32 9.74 -9.96
CA ALA A 98 -19.20 8.67 -9.53
C ALA A 98 -18.89 8.22 -8.09
N ILE A 99 -17.63 8.06 -7.75
CA ILE A 99 -17.15 7.73 -6.40
C ILE A 99 -17.51 8.86 -5.41
N ASN A 100 -17.31 10.11 -5.81
CA ASN A 100 -17.66 11.26 -4.99
C ASN A 100 -19.17 11.33 -4.69
N ASN A 101 -20.00 11.08 -5.71
CA ASN A 101 -21.46 11.02 -5.53
C ASN A 101 -21.87 9.84 -4.63
N TRP A 102 -21.24 8.68 -4.79
CA TRP A 102 -21.48 7.54 -3.91
C TRP A 102 -21.15 7.89 -2.45
N HIS A 103 -19.98 8.50 -2.17
CA HIS A 103 -19.60 8.92 -0.82
C HIS A 103 -20.55 9.98 -0.22
N ARG A 104 -21.13 10.85 -1.05
CA ARG A 104 -22.16 11.80 -0.58
C ARG A 104 -23.39 11.06 -0.09
N ARG A 105 -23.87 10.09 -0.86
CA ARG A 105 -25.03 9.24 -0.48
C ARG A 105 -24.68 8.33 0.69
N ALA A 106 -23.46 7.83 0.76
CA ALA A 106 -22.97 7.03 1.88
C ALA A 106 -23.07 7.80 3.20
N LYS A 107 -22.78 9.11 3.22
CA LYS A 107 -22.98 9.94 4.41
C LYS A 107 -24.43 9.91 4.90
N ASP A 108 -25.40 10.11 3.99
CA ASP A 108 -26.81 10.15 4.36
C ASP A 108 -27.30 8.76 4.81
N PHE A 109 -26.83 7.70 4.13
CA PHE A 109 -27.09 6.31 4.55
C PHE A 109 -26.55 6.03 5.96
N VAL A 110 -25.32 6.44 6.24
CA VAL A 110 -24.66 6.27 7.55
C VAL A 110 -25.38 7.05 8.64
N ALA A 111 -25.84 8.28 8.35
CA ALA A 111 -26.61 9.08 9.31
C ALA A 111 -27.90 8.38 9.75
N ASN A 112 -28.62 7.77 8.82
CA ASN A 112 -29.82 7.00 9.12
C ASN A 112 -29.52 5.70 9.88
N LEU A 113 -28.45 5.00 9.49
CA LEU A 113 -28.05 3.76 10.16
C LEU A 113 -27.54 4.03 11.59
N HIS A 114 -26.87 5.14 11.80
CA HIS A 114 -26.39 5.56 13.12
C HIS A 114 -27.53 5.77 14.12
N GLN A 115 -28.70 6.28 13.68
CA GLN A 115 -29.88 6.43 14.54
C GLN A 115 -30.39 5.08 15.11
N GLN A 116 -30.12 3.98 14.41
CA GLN A 116 -30.56 2.63 14.80
C GLN A 116 -29.47 1.90 15.61
N ILE A 117 -28.22 2.01 15.21
CA ILE A 117 -27.11 1.21 15.75
C ILE A 117 -26.29 1.99 16.78
N ASN A 118 -26.23 3.31 16.67
CA ASN A 118 -25.45 4.21 17.53
C ASN A 118 -23.94 3.88 17.48
N PHE A 119 -23.30 4.13 16.33
CA PHE A 119 -21.87 3.92 16.14
C PHE A 119 -21.03 4.82 17.05
N ASP A 120 -20.02 4.26 17.68
CA ASP A 120 -19.04 5.00 18.48
C ASP A 120 -18.00 5.71 17.60
N LEU A 121 -17.73 5.15 16.39
CA LEU A 121 -16.72 5.64 15.46
C LEU A 121 -17.08 5.29 14.01
N VAL A 122 -16.76 6.19 13.09
CA VAL A 122 -16.83 5.95 11.64
C VAL A 122 -15.45 6.07 11.01
N HIS A 123 -15.10 5.12 10.16
CA HIS A 123 -13.79 5.05 9.50
C HIS A 123 -13.93 5.04 7.98
N HIS A 124 -13.39 6.06 7.30
CA HIS A 124 -13.27 6.11 5.85
C HIS A 124 -11.96 5.45 5.42
N VAL A 125 -12.04 4.23 4.85
CA VAL A 125 -10.89 3.39 4.49
C VAL A 125 -10.48 3.58 3.04
N ASN A 126 -11.40 3.47 2.09
CA ASN A 126 -11.09 3.64 0.68
C ASN A 126 -12.25 4.29 -0.09
N ILE A 127 -12.00 4.86 -1.21
CA ILE A 127 -10.71 4.87 -1.98
C ILE A 127 -9.62 5.61 -1.19
N THR A 128 -8.40 5.04 -1.12
CA THR A 128 -7.30 5.56 -0.30
C THR A 128 -6.75 6.91 -0.76
N GLY A 129 -7.01 7.30 -2.00
CA GLY A 129 -6.50 8.55 -2.58
C GLY A 129 -6.97 9.80 -1.83
N TYR A 130 -6.06 10.66 -1.41
CA TYR A 130 -6.34 11.85 -0.59
C TYR A 130 -7.39 12.81 -1.18
N ARG A 131 -7.61 12.78 -2.49
CA ARG A 131 -8.58 13.65 -3.16
C ARG A 131 -10.02 13.32 -2.81
N GLU A 132 -10.26 12.13 -2.27
CA GLU A 132 -11.59 11.64 -1.91
C GLU A 132 -11.72 11.32 -0.41
N PRO A 133 -11.79 12.36 0.46
CA PRO A 133 -11.98 12.19 1.90
C PRO A 133 -13.39 11.75 2.27
N GLY A 134 -14.25 11.47 1.30
CA GLY A 134 -15.66 11.23 1.55
C GLY A 134 -16.38 12.41 2.21
N TYR A 135 -17.44 12.11 2.97
CA TYR A 135 -18.24 13.11 3.65
C TYR A 135 -18.60 12.74 5.09
N LEU A 136 -18.08 11.63 5.63
CA LEU A 136 -18.37 11.18 7.01
C LEU A 136 -17.91 12.20 8.06
N TRP A 137 -16.87 12.98 7.76
CA TRP A 137 -16.36 14.06 8.61
C TRP A 137 -17.39 15.19 8.92
N GLN A 138 -18.55 15.16 8.24
CA GLN A 138 -19.66 16.09 8.47
C GLN A 138 -20.67 15.58 9.52
N LEU A 139 -20.59 14.29 9.88
CA LEU A 139 -21.40 13.71 10.92
C LEU A 139 -20.84 14.05 12.31
N ASP A 140 -21.72 14.07 13.30
CA ASP A 140 -21.32 14.25 14.71
C ASP A 140 -20.99 12.87 15.35
N ILE A 141 -20.02 12.20 14.73
CA ILE A 141 -19.50 10.90 15.15
C ILE A 141 -17.99 10.98 15.03
N PRO A 142 -17.20 10.46 16.00
CA PRO A 142 -15.75 10.36 15.89
C PRO A 142 -15.32 9.79 14.54
N PHE A 143 -14.53 10.54 13.78
CA PHE A 143 -14.18 10.22 12.39
C PHE A 143 -12.70 9.86 12.26
N VAL A 144 -12.41 8.70 11.72
CA VAL A 144 -11.08 8.25 11.31
C VAL A 144 -10.97 8.25 9.80
N TRP A 145 -9.87 8.79 9.28
CA TRP A 145 -9.63 8.83 7.85
C TRP A 145 -8.29 8.21 7.47
N GLY A 146 -8.31 7.22 6.61
CA GLY A 146 -7.12 6.60 6.03
C GLY A 146 -7.18 5.06 5.99
N PRO A 147 -6.09 4.43 5.58
CA PRO A 147 -4.77 5.00 5.23
C PRO A 147 -4.81 5.84 3.95
N ILE A 148 -4.32 7.07 4.06
CA ILE A 148 -4.35 8.03 2.95
C ILE A 148 -3.13 7.84 2.06
N SER A 149 -3.36 7.79 0.76
CA SER A 149 -2.35 7.68 -0.29
C SER A 149 -2.48 8.79 -1.35
N GLY A 150 -1.64 8.72 -2.37
CA GLY A 150 -1.83 9.50 -3.61
C GLY A 150 -1.21 10.90 -3.58
N THR A 151 -0.57 11.34 -2.50
CA THR A 151 0.16 12.62 -2.46
C THR A 151 1.54 12.52 -3.10
N GLN A 152 2.10 11.32 -3.19
CA GLN A 152 3.44 11.10 -3.69
C GLN A 152 3.60 11.51 -5.15
N ASN A 153 4.70 12.21 -5.42
CA ASN A 153 5.09 12.68 -6.73
C ASN A 153 6.29 11.86 -7.25
N LEU A 154 6.37 11.73 -8.58
CA LEU A 154 7.57 11.23 -9.22
C LEU A 154 8.68 12.30 -9.07
N PRO A 155 9.92 11.93 -8.67
CA PRO A 155 10.98 12.91 -8.47
C PRO A 155 11.25 13.72 -9.74
N TRP A 156 11.26 15.06 -9.65
CA TRP A 156 11.31 15.96 -10.79
C TRP A 156 12.52 15.73 -11.72
N ARG A 157 13.66 15.38 -11.15
CA ARG A 157 14.90 15.10 -11.90
C ARG A 157 14.80 13.86 -12.79
N PHE A 158 13.81 12.97 -12.54
CA PHE A 158 13.61 11.74 -13.31
C PHE A 158 12.57 11.88 -14.42
N LEU A 159 11.86 13.00 -14.52
CA LEU A 159 10.87 13.22 -15.57
C LEU A 159 11.45 13.04 -17.00
N PRO A 160 12.65 13.57 -17.31
CA PRO A 160 13.23 13.38 -18.64
C PRO A 160 13.52 11.92 -19.02
N THR A 161 13.78 11.05 -18.03
CA THR A 161 14.07 9.63 -18.28
C THR A 161 12.87 8.83 -18.76
N LEU A 162 11.67 9.36 -18.56
CA LEU A 162 10.42 8.72 -19.01
C LEU A 162 10.11 8.99 -20.50
N GLY A 163 10.92 9.80 -21.17
CA GLY A 163 10.65 10.32 -22.51
C GLY A 163 9.67 11.49 -22.50
N LEU A 164 9.60 12.22 -23.61
CA LEU A 164 8.90 13.51 -23.69
C LEU A 164 7.43 13.44 -23.29
N MET A 165 6.68 12.50 -23.86
CA MET A 165 5.23 12.38 -23.62
C MET A 165 4.90 11.97 -22.18
N GLN A 166 5.56 10.94 -21.66
CA GLN A 166 5.31 10.44 -20.30
C GLN A 166 5.85 11.42 -19.26
N GLY A 167 7.02 12.04 -19.51
CA GLY A 167 7.59 13.08 -18.67
C GLY A 167 6.66 14.29 -18.54
N ALA A 168 6.10 14.78 -19.65
CA ALA A 168 5.12 15.88 -19.65
C ALA A 168 3.84 15.52 -18.89
N LYS A 169 3.33 14.30 -19.06
CA LYS A 169 2.16 13.79 -18.32
C LYS A 169 2.42 13.74 -16.81
N GLU A 170 3.56 13.22 -16.40
CA GLU A 170 3.91 13.16 -14.97
C GLU A 170 4.23 14.55 -14.40
N PHE A 171 4.83 15.46 -15.19
CA PHE A 171 5.00 16.85 -14.79
C PHE A 171 3.66 17.52 -14.48
N LEU A 172 2.69 17.42 -15.38
CA LEU A 172 1.35 17.98 -15.19
C LEU A 172 0.67 17.34 -13.96
N ARG A 173 0.78 16.01 -13.83
CA ARG A 173 0.23 15.30 -12.68
C ARG A 173 0.84 15.79 -11.36
N ASN A 174 2.16 15.89 -11.28
CA ASN A 174 2.87 16.37 -10.09
C ASN A 174 2.45 17.80 -9.74
N SER A 175 2.38 18.69 -10.73
CA SER A 175 2.00 20.09 -10.56
C SER A 175 0.57 20.21 -10.02
N LEU A 176 -0.37 19.47 -10.64
CA LEU A 176 -1.75 19.41 -10.16
C LEU A 176 -1.86 18.81 -8.76
N ASN A 177 -1.04 17.79 -8.46
CA ASN A 177 -1.02 17.15 -7.15
C ASN A 177 -0.62 18.14 -6.05
N VAL A 178 0.49 18.86 -6.26
CA VAL A 178 0.97 19.89 -5.33
C VAL A 178 -0.05 21.01 -5.15
N LEU A 179 -0.66 21.49 -6.24
CA LEU A 179 -1.67 22.54 -6.19
C LEU A 179 -2.91 22.08 -5.41
N GLN A 180 -3.46 20.91 -5.75
CA GLN A 180 -4.68 20.40 -5.14
C GLN A 180 -4.49 20.11 -3.65
N LEU A 181 -3.35 19.54 -3.26
CA LEU A 181 -3.05 19.26 -1.85
C LEU A 181 -3.04 20.56 -1.02
N ARG A 182 -2.50 21.65 -1.59
CA ARG A 182 -2.42 22.96 -0.91
C ARG A 182 -3.74 23.73 -0.90
N THR A 183 -4.57 23.57 -1.92
CA THR A 183 -5.76 24.41 -2.14
C THR A 183 -7.09 23.75 -1.81
N SER A 184 -7.14 22.42 -1.72
CA SER A 184 -8.41 21.71 -1.48
C SER A 184 -8.96 21.98 -0.08
N SER A 185 -9.99 22.80 0.00
CA SER A 185 -10.69 23.09 1.26
C SER A 185 -11.38 21.85 1.84
N ARG A 186 -11.87 20.94 0.99
CA ARG A 186 -12.51 19.69 1.41
C ARG A 186 -11.52 18.76 2.11
N VAL A 187 -10.34 18.55 1.52
CA VAL A 187 -9.27 17.74 2.12
C VAL A 187 -8.86 18.32 3.48
N ARG A 188 -8.63 19.64 3.53
CA ARG A 188 -8.23 20.30 4.77
C ARG A 188 -9.31 20.22 5.86
N LYS A 189 -10.57 20.41 5.50
CA LYS A 189 -11.69 20.28 6.45
C LYS A 189 -11.80 18.86 6.99
N ALA A 190 -11.72 17.85 6.13
CA ALA A 190 -11.75 16.45 6.54
C ALA A 190 -10.57 16.10 7.45
N ALA A 191 -9.34 16.47 7.07
CA ALA A 191 -8.15 16.24 7.87
C ALA A 191 -8.21 16.88 9.26
N ASN A 192 -8.76 18.11 9.37
CA ASN A 192 -8.88 18.83 10.65
C ASN A 192 -10.07 18.35 11.51
N LYS A 193 -11.02 17.64 10.94
CA LYS A 193 -12.16 17.04 11.66
C LYS A 193 -11.87 15.60 12.08
N ALA A 194 -10.87 14.95 11.48
CA ALA A 194 -10.51 13.60 11.84
C ALA A 194 -10.00 13.50 13.28
N ALA A 195 -10.61 12.63 14.07
CA ALA A 195 -10.12 12.27 15.42
C ALA A 195 -8.79 11.52 15.32
N ALA A 196 -8.61 10.73 14.23
CA ALA A 196 -7.32 10.19 13.84
C ALA A 196 -7.18 10.23 12.32
N LEU A 197 -5.98 10.64 11.87
CA LEU A 197 -5.59 10.69 10.47
C LEU A 197 -4.49 9.65 10.23
N ILE A 198 -4.71 8.75 9.29
CA ILE A 198 -3.77 7.68 9.00
C ILE A 198 -3.21 7.87 7.60
N THR A 199 -1.92 7.72 7.43
CA THR A 199 -1.23 7.84 6.14
C THR A 199 -0.53 6.54 5.77
N ALA A 200 -0.53 6.21 4.50
CA ALA A 200 -0.07 4.93 3.99
C ALA A 200 1.47 4.80 3.96
N ASN A 201 2.19 5.90 3.89
CA ASN A 201 3.65 5.95 3.93
C ASN A 201 4.17 7.27 4.50
N SER A 202 5.47 7.34 4.79
CA SER A 202 6.14 8.51 5.37
C SER A 202 5.99 9.76 4.51
N THR A 203 6.07 9.66 3.19
CA THR A 203 5.86 10.80 2.27
C THR A 203 4.45 11.37 2.41
N ASN A 204 3.43 10.51 2.47
CA ASN A 204 2.06 10.96 2.69
C ASN A 204 1.91 11.62 4.09
N ARG A 205 2.59 11.09 5.10
CA ARG A 205 2.60 11.65 6.46
C ARG A 205 3.18 13.06 6.46
N GLU A 206 4.36 13.25 5.88
CA GLU A 206 5.02 14.56 5.78
C GLU A 206 4.14 15.59 5.07
N ASP A 207 3.50 15.20 3.97
CA ASP A 207 2.58 16.05 3.21
C ASP A 207 1.37 16.50 4.03
N PHE A 208 0.89 15.67 4.97
CA PHE A 208 -0.27 15.98 5.82
C PHE A 208 0.08 16.67 7.13
N VAL A 209 1.31 16.63 7.61
CA VAL A 209 1.75 17.35 8.82
C VAL A 209 1.42 18.85 8.74
N GLY A 210 1.56 19.49 7.57
CA GLY A 210 1.21 20.88 7.35
C GLY A 210 -0.27 21.17 7.07
N ILE A 211 -1.13 20.14 7.00
CA ILE A 211 -2.54 20.24 6.62
C ILE A 211 -3.45 19.91 7.79
N SER A 212 -3.13 18.86 8.55
CA SER A 212 -3.89 18.39 9.70
C SER A 212 -3.47 19.08 10.98
N LYS A 213 -4.42 19.29 11.90
CA LYS A 213 -4.15 19.74 13.26
C LYS A 213 -3.56 18.62 14.13
N ASN A 214 -4.00 17.38 13.87
CA ASN A 214 -3.50 16.19 14.54
C ASN A 214 -2.33 15.61 13.75
N PHE A 215 -1.31 15.10 14.47
CA PHE A 215 -0.19 14.44 13.82
C PHE A 215 -0.65 13.16 13.12
N PRO A 216 -0.37 12.97 11.81
CA PRO A 216 -0.85 11.80 11.10
C PRO A 216 -0.08 10.54 11.53
N VAL A 217 -0.82 9.46 11.78
CA VAL A 217 -0.25 8.14 12.12
C VAL A 217 0.17 7.43 10.83
N LEU A 218 1.34 6.80 10.84
CA LEU A 218 1.79 5.95 9.74
C LEU A 218 1.26 4.54 9.94
N LEU A 219 0.45 4.06 9.00
CA LEU A 219 0.02 2.67 8.95
C LEU A 219 -0.22 2.27 7.50
N LEU A 220 0.49 1.24 7.05
CA LEU A 220 0.38 0.76 5.68
C LEU A 220 -1.07 0.36 5.34
N GLU A 221 -1.52 0.68 4.14
CA GLU A 221 -2.89 0.39 3.69
C GLU A 221 -3.15 -1.10 3.50
N THR A 222 -2.11 -1.87 3.31
CA THR A 222 -2.16 -3.32 3.03
C THR A 222 -1.39 -4.11 4.09
N GLY A 223 -1.51 -5.43 4.04
CA GLY A 223 -0.78 -6.35 4.88
C GLY A 223 -0.59 -7.70 4.18
N LEU A 224 0.22 -8.55 4.79
CA LEU A 224 0.43 -9.93 4.39
C LEU A 224 -0.56 -10.84 5.13
N ALA A 225 -1.16 -11.78 4.41
CA ALA A 225 -1.99 -12.82 5.03
C ALA A 225 -1.11 -13.81 5.80
N GLU A 226 0.05 -14.14 5.24
CA GLU A 226 0.98 -15.10 5.82
C GLU A 226 2.42 -14.77 5.42
N VAL A 227 3.34 -15.32 6.17
CA VAL A 227 4.79 -15.26 5.91
C VAL A 227 5.31 -16.70 5.93
N ALA A 228 6.28 -17.03 5.10
CA ALA A 228 6.87 -18.36 5.08
C ALA A 228 7.32 -18.77 6.50
N ALA A 229 6.90 -19.95 6.92
CA ALA A 229 7.18 -20.45 8.28
C ALA A 229 8.68 -20.68 8.52
N THR A 230 9.38 -21.09 7.46
CA THR A 230 10.84 -21.34 7.46
C THR A 230 11.46 -20.67 6.23
N MET A 231 12.76 -20.41 6.34
CA MET A 231 13.52 -19.98 5.16
C MET A 231 13.35 -20.99 4.04
N PRO A 232 12.96 -20.55 2.83
CA PRO A 232 12.97 -21.42 1.67
C PRO A 232 14.37 -22.02 1.50
N GLN A 233 14.43 -23.34 1.33
CA GLN A 233 15.71 -23.98 0.98
C GLN A 233 16.07 -23.54 -0.44
N LYS A 234 16.96 -22.56 -0.53
CA LYS A 234 17.51 -22.14 -1.81
C LYS A 234 18.76 -22.95 -2.09
N ASP A 235 18.86 -23.43 -3.32
CA ASP A 235 20.12 -23.92 -3.82
C ASP A 235 21.09 -22.75 -3.97
N THR A 236 21.96 -22.58 -2.98
CA THR A 236 22.99 -21.53 -2.97
C THR A 236 24.29 -21.99 -3.64
N SER A 237 24.32 -23.20 -4.20
CA SER A 237 25.50 -23.77 -4.84
C SER A 237 25.80 -23.14 -6.22
N HIS A 238 24.80 -22.44 -6.81
CA HIS A 238 25.01 -21.76 -8.10
C HIS A 238 25.73 -20.42 -7.95
N GLU A 239 26.66 -20.16 -8.82
CA GLU A 239 27.40 -18.88 -8.88
C GLU A 239 26.57 -17.71 -9.46
N THR A 240 25.45 -18.00 -10.11
CA THR A 240 24.61 -17.04 -10.82
C THR A 240 23.63 -16.36 -9.87
N LEU A 241 23.51 -15.04 -9.88
CA LEU A 241 22.52 -14.29 -9.13
C LEU A 241 21.17 -14.27 -9.86
N ARG A 242 20.12 -14.78 -9.22
CA ARG A 242 18.75 -14.82 -9.77
C ARG A 242 17.99 -13.57 -9.39
N ILE A 243 17.75 -12.71 -10.37
CA ILE A 243 17.11 -11.40 -10.19
C ILE A 243 15.65 -11.47 -10.65
N LEU A 244 14.73 -11.04 -9.79
CA LEU A 244 13.32 -10.91 -10.11
C LEU A 244 12.91 -9.44 -10.13
N TRP A 245 12.17 -9.05 -11.16
CA TRP A 245 11.44 -7.80 -11.21
C TRP A 245 9.96 -8.09 -11.50
N SER A 246 9.05 -7.46 -10.76
CA SER A 246 7.61 -7.63 -10.95
C SER A 246 6.89 -6.28 -10.88
N GLY A 247 5.96 -6.05 -11.80
CA GLY A 247 5.14 -4.86 -11.80
C GLY A 247 4.39 -4.62 -13.10
N GLU A 248 3.42 -3.71 -13.04
CA GLU A 248 2.75 -3.24 -14.23
C GLU A 248 3.74 -2.46 -15.11
N HIS A 249 3.81 -2.75 -16.42
CA HIS A 249 4.75 -2.09 -17.33
C HIS A 249 4.29 -0.66 -17.67
N LYS A 250 4.31 0.21 -16.64
CA LYS A 250 4.06 1.65 -16.72
C LYS A 250 5.37 2.43 -16.57
N ALA A 251 5.48 3.57 -17.22
CA ALA A 251 6.73 4.35 -17.26
C ALA A 251 7.30 4.65 -15.87
N PHE A 252 6.46 5.00 -14.90
CA PHE A 252 6.90 5.31 -13.54
C PHE A 252 7.43 4.10 -12.73
N LYS A 253 7.18 2.87 -13.18
CA LYS A 253 7.79 1.65 -12.59
C LYS A 253 9.26 1.49 -12.99
N ALA A 254 9.71 2.24 -13.98
CA ALA A 254 11.11 2.55 -14.31
C ALA A 254 12.04 1.33 -14.45
N LEU A 255 11.57 0.21 -15.03
CA LEU A 255 12.41 -0.96 -15.37
C LEU A 255 13.71 -0.57 -16.13
N PRO A 256 13.75 0.47 -16.99
CA PRO A 256 14.99 0.92 -17.61
C PRO A 256 16.16 1.17 -16.64
N ILE A 257 15.90 1.57 -15.39
CA ILE A 257 16.94 1.75 -14.37
C ILE A 257 17.66 0.42 -14.10
N LEU A 258 16.92 -0.68 -13.95
CA LEU A 258 17.50 -2.01 -13.79
C LEU A 258 18.27 -2.45 -15.04
N LEU A 259 17.67 -2.26 -16.23
CA LEU A 259 18.32 -2.66 -17.50
C LEU A 259 19.62 -1.91 -17.73
N ASP A 260 19.65 -0.60 -17.44
CA ASP A 260 20.87 0.20 -17.55
C ASP A 260 21.91 -0.15 -16.45
N ALA A 261 21.48 -0.48 -15.24
CA ALA A 261 22.35 -0.98 -14.17
C ALA A 261 23.00 -2.32 -14.57
N LEU A 262 22.21 -3.27 -15.06
CA LEU A 262 22.74 -4.57 -15.53
C LEU A 262 23.69 -4.44 -16.71
N ALA A 263 23.49 -3.46 -17.58
CA ALA A 263 24.40 -3.19 -18.69
C ALA A 263 25.76 -2.60 -18.26
N SER A 264 25.86 -2.10 -17.02
CA SER A 264 27.10 -1.51 -16.48
C SER A 264 27.85 -2.45 -15.52
N LEU A 265 27.33 -3.66 -15.25
CA LEU A 265 27.99 -4.64 -14.39
C LEU A 265 29.33 -5.13 -15.00
N SER A 266 30.24 -5.54 -14.11
CA SER A 266 31.44 -6.27 -14.52
C SER A 266 31.06 -7.53 -15.34
N PRO A 267 31.83 -7.84 -16.43
CA PRO A 267 31.57 -9.05 -17.22
C PRO A 267 31.64 -10.37 -16.43
N ASP A 268 32.30 -10.36 -15.28
CA ASP A 268 32.47 -11.52 -14.41
C ASP A 268 31.21 -11.82 -13.59
N ILE A 269 30.30 -10.87 -13.46
CA ILE A 269 29.04 -11.04 -12.73
C ILE A 269 28.05 -11.85 -13.56
N LYS A 270 27.75 -13.04 -13.08
CA LYS A 270 26.76 -13.93 -13.70
C LYS A 270 25.39 -13.69 -13.07
N TYR A 271 24.39 -13.42 -13.89
CA TYR A 271 23.00 -13.26 -13.43
C TYR A 271 22.00 -13.87 -14.40
N GLU A 272 20.82 -14.19 -13.87
CA GLU A 272 19.61 -14.49 -14.60
C GLU A 272 18.53 -13.48 -14.23
N LEU A 273 17.75 -12.99 -15.20
CA LEU A 273 16.71 -11.99 -14.99
C LEU A 273 15.35 -12.50 -15.45
N LYS A 274 14.39 -12.49 -14.52
CA LYS A 274 12.97 -12.69 -14.82
C LYS A 274 12.18 -11.40 -14.62
N ILE A 275 11.30 -11.09 -15.59
CA ILE A 275 10.47 -9.90 -15.60
C ILE A 275 8.99 -10.32 -15.70
N LEU A 276 8.24 -10.01 -14.65
CA LEU A 276 6.80 -10.29 -14.54
C LEU A 276 5.97 -9.05 -14.78
N GLY A 277 4.78 -9.25 -15.31
CA GLY A 277 3.78 -8.22 -15.51
C GLY A 277 3.54 -7.88 -16.97
N ARG A 278 2.63 -6.94 -17.17
CA ARG A 278 2.20 -6.46 -18.49
C ARG A 278 1.91 -4.97 -18.45
N GLY A 279 1.87 -4.34 -19.61
CA GLY A 279 1.50 -2.93 -19.72
C GLY A 279 2.06 -2.27 -20.98
N PRO A 280 1.75 -0.98 -21.17
CA PRO A 280 2.03 -0.28 -22.43
C PRO A 280 3.53 -0.12 -22.74
N MET A 281 4.40 -0.19 -21.74
CA MET A 281 5.84 0.01 -21.93
C MET A 281 6.59 -1.27 -22.33
N ARG A 282 5.94 -2.44 -22.34
CA ARG A 282 6.61 -3.73 -22.56
C ARG A 282 7.49 -3.75 -23.80
N LYS A 283 6.93 -3.41 -24.98
CA LYS A 283 7.67 -3.43 -26.25
C LYS A 283 8.89 -2.50 -26.23
N ALA A 284 8.76 -1.31 -25.64
CA ALA A 284 9.85 -0.36 -25.54
C ALA A 284 10.96 -0.89 -24.60
N TRP A 285 10.61 -1.57 -23.54
CA TRP A 285 11.55 -2.14 -22.57
C TRP A 285 12.25 -3.39 -23.10
N GLU A 286 11.55 -4.25 -23.85
CA GLU A 286 12.16 -5.37 -24.56
C GLU A 286 13.18 -4.88 -25.60
N ALA A 287 12.84 -3.84 -26.37
CA ALA A 287 13.78 -3.24 -27.33
C ALA A 287 15.01 -2.61 -26.62
N LEU A 288 14.81 -2.00 -25.45
CA LEU A 288 15.92 -1.47 -24.66
C LEU A 288 16.83 -2.60 -24.13
N ALA A 289 16.25 -3.69 -23.61
CA ALA A 289 17.01 -4.85 -23.15
C ALA A 289 17.91 -5.41 -24.26
N ILE A 290 17.33 -5.60 -25.47
CA ILE A 290 18.11 -6.05 -26.65
C ILE A 290 19.23 -5.06 -26.95
N LYS A 291 18.95 -3.76 -27.00
CA LYS A 291 19.96 -2.71 -27.28
C LYS A 291 21.11 -2.71 -26.26
N ARG A 292 20.82 -3.07 -25.01
CA ARG A 292 21.80 -3.16 -23.91
C ARG A 292 22.49 -4.52 -23.82
N GLY A 293 22.12 -5.49 -24.65
CA GLY A 293 22.65 -6.85 -24.59
C GLY A 293 22.16 -7.65 -23.39
N ILE A 294 21.05 -7.23 -22.74
CA ILE A 294 20.50 -7.90 -21.57
C ILE A 294 19.61 -9.05 -21.99
N LYS A 295 19.92 -10.24 -21.49
CA LYS A 295 19.05 -11.43 -21.63
C LYS A 295 18.09 -11.46 -20.45
N ALA A 296 16.80 -11.48 -20.73
CA ALA A 296 15.75 -11.54 -19.71
C ALA A 296 14.62 -12.49 -20.15
N GLU A 297 14.07 -13.22 -19.20
CA GLU A 297 12.87 -14.00 -19.40
C GLU A 297 11.64 -13.12 -19.09
N TRP A 298 10.81 -12.86 -20.11
CA TRP A 298 9.62 -12.01 -20.00
C TRP A 298 8.38 -12.87 -19.81
N LEU A 299 7.99 -13.15 -18.56
CA LEU A 299 6.91 -14.08 -18.21
C LEU A 299 5.49 -13.51 -18.45
N GLY A 300 5.37 -12.19 -18.58
CA GLY A 300 4.06 -11.57 -18.74
C GLY A 300 3.24 -11.60 -17.46
N PHE A 301 1.91 -11.73 -17.60
CA PHE A 301 1.01 -11.85 -16.45
C PHE A 301 1.08 -13.29 -15.93
N VAL A 302 1.44 -13.41 -14.65
CA VAL A 302 1.44 -14.68 -13.92
C VAL A 302 0.29 -14.65 -12.91
N PRO A 303 -0.59 -15.66 -12.86
CA PRO A 303 -1.66 -15.74 -11.86
C PRO A 303 -1.09 -15.74 -10.44
N TYR A 304 -1.88 -15.19 -9.48
CA TYR A 304 -1.44 -15.09 -8.09
C TYR A 304 -1.07 -16.44 -7.47
N THR A 305 -1.75 -17.51 -7.88
CA THR A 305 -1.47 -18.90 -7.42
C THR A 305 -0.10 -19.43 -7.87
N GLU A 306 0.46 -18.88 -8.94
CA GLU A 306 1.74 -19.32 -9.53
C GLU A 306 2.88 -18.33 -9.25
N ILE A 307 2.55 -17.08 -8.88
CA ILE A 307 3.54 -16.01 -8.73
C ILE A 307 4.52 -16.30 -7.59
N MET A 308 4.07 -16.98 -6.53
CA MET A 308 4.91 -17.30 -5.38
C MET A 308 6.10 -18.20 -5.77
N GLY A 309 5.91 -19.12 -6.74
CA GLY A 309 7.01 -19.92 -7.28
C GLY A 309 8.08 -19.10 -8.01
N GLN A 310 7.73 -17.93 -8.56
CA GLN A 310 8.70 -17.03 -9.16
C GLN A 310 9.51 -16.27 -8.10
N TYR A 311 8.88 -15.92 -6.97
CA TYR A 311 9.62 -15.40 -5.81
C TYR A 311 10.56 -16.47 -5.23
N ASP A 312 10.10 -17.70 -5.05
CA ASP A 312 10.94 -18.80 -4.54
C ASP A 312 12.17 -19.08 -5.40
N TRP A 313 12.07 -18.86 -6.71
CA TRP A 313 13.20 -18.98 -7.64
C TRP A 313 14.24 -17.87 -7.43
N ALA A 314 13.85 -16.66 -7.03
CA ALA A 314 14.71 -15.49 -7.01
C ALA A 314 15.66 -15.47 -5.78
N ASP A 315 16.87 -14.95 -5.95
CA ASP A 315 17.80 -14.62 -4.87
C ASP A 315 17.60 -13.19 -4.37
N VAL A 316 17.25 -12.27 -5.28
CA VAL A 316 17.03 -10.86 -4.99
C VAL A 316 15.86 -10.33 -5.80
N PHE A 317 15.05 -9.50 -5.18
CA PHE A 317 14.00 -8.74 -5.84
C PHE A 317 14.47 -7.31 -6.09
N VAL A 318 14.37 -6.83 -7.33
CA VAL A 318 14.75 -5.46 -7.67
C VAL A 318 13.50 -4.64 -7.94
N PHE A 319 13.29 -3.62 -7.12
CA PHE A 319 12.16 -2.69 -7.23
C PHE A 319 12.66 -1.33 -7.70
N THR A 320 12.21 -0.88 -8.85
CA THR A 320 12.71 0.37 -9.48
C THR A 320 11.69 1.50 -9.52
N SER A 321 10.51 1.29 -8.94
CA SER A 321 9.42 2.26 -9.05
C SER A 321 9.80 3.63 -8.49
N LEU A 322 9.60 4.67 -9.28
CA LEU A 322 9.83 6.07 -8.90
C LEU A 322 8.58 6.72 -8.29
N ARG A 323 7.46 6.01 -8.27
CA ARG A 323 6.21 6.45 -7.67
C ARG A 323 5.34 5.26 -7.28
N ASP A 324 5.23 5.02 -5.99
CA ASP A 324 4.39 3.95 -5.44
C ASP A 324 3.87 4.33 -4.05
N THR A 325 2.76 3.75 -3.63
CA THR A 325 2.25 3.94 -2.26
C THR A 325 2.97 2.97 -1.32
N SER A 326 2.70 1.68 -1.41
CA SER A 326 3.33 0.61 -0.63
C SER A 326 4.22 -0.28 -1.48
N GLY A 327 3.76 -0.65 -2.68
CA GLY A 327 4.48 -1.62 -3.51
C GLY A 327 4.36 -3.05 -2.98
N ASN A 328 3.17 -3.62 -3.06
CA ASN A 328 2.83 -4.96 -2.56
C ASN A 328 3.83 -6.05 -2.99
N VAL A 329 4.39 -5.92 -4.20
CA VAL A 329 5.41 -6.85 -4.72
C VAL A 329 6.66 -6.95 -3.84
N MET A 330 6.98 -5.90 -3.06
CA MET A 330 8.08 -5.96 -2.09
C MET A 330 7.66 -6.75 -0.85
N LEU A 331 6.41 -6.58 -0.39
CA LEU A 331 5.86 -7.39 0.71
C LEU A 331 5.82 -8.88 0.32
N GLU A 332 5.40 -9.19 -0.91
CA GLU A 332 5.44 -10.54 -1.47
C GLU A 332 6.87 -11.09 -1.47
N ALA A 333 7.86 -10.31 -1.91
CA ALA A 333 9.26 -10.73 -1.92
C ALA A 333 9.78 -11.03 -0.51
N ILE A 334 9.64 -10.09 0.43
CA ILE A 334 10.15 -10.29 1.80
C ILE A 334 9.41 -11.40 2.55
N SER A 335 8.12 -11.66 2.24
CA SER A 335 7.36 -12.77 2.83
C SER A 335 7.92 -14.15 2.46
N ARG A 336 8.71 -14.21 1.38
CA ARG A 336 9.44 -15.40 0.92
C ARG A 336 10.94 -15.35 1.25
N GLY A 337 11.34 -14.42 2.14
CA GLY A 337 12.73 -14.26 2.51
C GLY A 337 13.61 -13.75 1.34
N ILE A 338 13.06 -12.99 0.40
CA ILE A 338 13.82 -12.43 -0.71
C ILE A 338 14.21 -10.99 -0.36
N PRO A 339 15.49 -10.67 -0.21
CA PRO A 339 15.92 -9.30 0.03
C PRO A 339 15.64 -8.41 -1.17
N VAL A 340 15.40 -7.14 -0.89
CA VAL A 340 14.97 -6.17 -1.91
C VAL A 340 16.01 -5.09 -2.12
N ILE A 341 16.38 -4.82 -3.38
CA ILE A 341 17.08 -3.59 -3.76
C ILE A 341 16.02 -2.61 -4.25
N CYS A 342 15.92 -1.43 -3.61
CA CYS A 342 14.88 -0.45 -3.94
C CYS A 342 15.35 1.00 -3.78
N PRO A 343 14.67 1.97 -4.43
CA PRO A 343 14.88 3.38 -4.14
C PRO A 343 14.51 3.69 -2.68
N ASN A 344 15.34 4.46 -1.97
CA ASN A 344 15.01 4.99 -0.64
C ASN A 344 13.99 6.13 -0.79
N HIS A 345 12.75 5.78 -1.09
CA HIS A 345 11.72 6.75 -1.47
C HIS A 345 10.32 6.17 -1.28
N GLN A 346 9.40 6.99 -0.72
CA GLN A 346 7.99 6.64 -0.55
C GLN A 346 7.82 5.32 0.22
N GLY A 347 6.84 4.49 -0.13
CA GLY A 347 6.57 3.23 0.58
C GLY A 347 7.74 2.24 0.60
N ALA A 348 8.62 2.27 -0.41
CA ALA A 348 9.80 1.41 -0.40
C ALA A 348 10.75 1.75 0.76
N ALA A 349 10.88 3.04 1.09
CA ALA A 349 11.70 3.49 2.21
C ALA A 349 11.17 3.00 3.57
N ASP A 350 9.85 2.82 3.68
CA ASP A 350 9.17 2.41 4.92
C ASP A 350 9.11 0.87 5.08
N ILE A 351 8.98 0.15 3.95
CA ILE A 351 8.86 -1.31 3.95
C ILE A 351 10.22 -1.97 4.18
N ILE A 352 11.23 -1.54 3.45
CA ILE A 352 12.56 -2.14 3.49
C ILE A 352 13.44 -1.43 4.52
N ASP A 353 14.12 -2.19 5.36
CA ASP A 353 15.14 -1.73 6.30
C ASP A 353 16.53 -2.25 5.95
N VAL A 354 17.52 -1.91 6.75
CA VAL A 354 18.93 -2.28 6.52
C VAL A 354 19.19 -3.78 6.66
N ASN A 355 18.29 -4.53 7.28
CA ASN A 355 18.38 -5.98 7.47
C ASN A 355 17.63 -6.77 6.39
N SER A 356 16.70 -6.14 5.69
CA SER A 356 15.81 -6.78 4.71
C SER A 356 16.14 -6.44 3.25
N GLY A 357 17.11 -5.54 3.01
CA GLY A 357 17.49 -5.17 1.66
C GLY A 357 18.43 -3.96 1.60
N ILE A 358 18.63 -3.46 0.40
CA ILE A 358 19.51 -2.33 0.11
C ILE A 358 18.68 -1.17 -0.42
N LYS A 359 18.65 -0.05 0.31
CA LYS A 359 17.94 1.16 -0.07
C LYS A 359 18.88 2.14 -0.80
N ILE A 360 18.54 2.50 -2.02
CA ILE A 360 19.37 3.34 -2.91
C ILE A 360 18.86 4.79 -2.87
N PRO A 361 19.72 5.78 -2.53
CA PRO A 361 19.36 7.19 -2.54
C PRO A 361 18.89 7.69 -3.91
N VAL A 362 17.79 8.46 -3.95
CA VAL A 362 17.17 8.97 -5.19
C VAL A 362 17.69 10.39 -5.50
N ASN A 363 18.97 10.52 -5.83
CA ASN A 363 19.62 11.81 -6.08
C ASN A 363 19.51 12.28 -7.54
N SER A 364 19.91 11.40 -8.46
CA SER A 364 19.84 11.63 -9.91
C SER A 364 19.71 10.30 -10.65
N PRO A 365 19.22 10.30 -11.91
CA PRO A 365 19.08 9.07 -12.69
C PRO A 365 20.40 8.30 -12.83
N ARG A 366 21.48 9.02 -13.16
CA ARG A 366 22.81 8.40 -13.33
C ARG A 366 23.32 7.77 -12.04
N GLN A 367 23.22 8.49 -10.92
CA GLN A 367 23.66 7.98 -9.61
C GLN A 367 22.81 6.80 -9.17
N LEU A 368 21.49 6.86 -9.41
CA LEU A 368 20.60 5.77 -9.06
C LEU A 368 20.96 4.50 -9.83
N ILE A 369 21.20 4.59 -11.15
CA ILE A 369 21.60 3.46 -11.98
C ILE A 369 22.93 2.87 -11.48
N SER A 370 23.96 3.71 -11.24
CA SER A 370 25.26 3.26 -10.72
C SER A 370 25.10 2.54 -9.38
N ASN A 371 24.37 3.12 -8.42
CA ASN A 371 24.19 2.52 -7.11
C ASN A 371 23.37 1.21 -7.15
N PHE A 372 22.45 1.06 -8.12
CA PHE A 372 21.77 -0.23 -8.36
C PHE A 372 22.75 -1.28 -8.88
N ALA A 373 23.67 -0.91 -9.79
CA ALA A 373 24.70 -1.80 -10.26
C ALA A 373 25.62 -2.25 -9.11
N ASP A 374 26.14 -1.30 -8.33
CA ASP A 374 27.00 -1.58 -7.17
C ASP A 374 26.32 -2.52 -6.16
N ALA A 375 25.01 -2.33 -5.90
CA ALA A 375 24.24 -3.19 -4.99
C ALA A 375 24.04 -4.61 -5.56
N ILE A 376 23.85 -4.74 -6.87
CA ILE A 376 23.71 -6.05 -7.53
C ILE A 376 25.06 -6.79 -7.51
N GLU A 377 26.18 -6.13 -7.82
CA GLU A 377 27.53 -6.70 -7.74
C GLU A 377 27.86 -7.15 -6.32
N MET A 378 27.58 -6.30 -5.32
CA MET A 378 27.78 -6.63 -3.90
C MET A 378 27.04 -7.93 -3.50
N LEU A 379 25.78 -8.11 -3.92
CA LEU A 379 25.02 -9.32 -3.60
C LEU A 379 25.44 -10.54 -4.43
N ALA A 380 25.98 -10.35 -5.62
CA ALA A 380 26.53 -11.41 -6.43
C ALA A 380 27.83 -11.97 -5.83
N GLU A 381 28.69 -11.09 -5.29
CA GLU A 381 29.99 -11.42 -4.73
C GLU A 381 29.93 -11.88 -3.27
N ASP A 382 29.11 -11.22 -2.42
CA ASP A 382 28.95 -11.54 -1.00
C ASP A 382 27.68 -12.38 -0.73
N ARG A 383 27.79 -13.68 -0.89
CA ARG A 383 26.69 -14.63 -0.60
C ARG A 383 26.32 -14.69 0.89
N GLN A 384 27.24 -14.33 1.78
CA GLN A 384 26.94 -14.26 3.21
C GLN A 384 26.05 -13.04 3.52
N LEU A 385 26.34 -11.90 2.89
CA LEU A 385 25.46 -10.72 2.97
C LEU A 385 24.07 -11.06 2.44
N LEU A 386 23.99 -11.69 1.25
CA LEU A 386 22.73 -12.10 0.65
C LEU A 386 21.92 -13.00 1.61
N ALA A 387 22.56 -13.98 2.25
CA ALA A 387 21.91 -14.86 3.23
C ALA A 387 21.44 -14.10 4.49
N ARG A 388 22.23 -13.17 5.02
CA ARG A 388 21.82 -12.32 6.16
C ARG A 388 20.60 -11.47 5.81
N LEU A 389 20.61 -10.80 4.66
CA LEU A 389 19.48 -9.98 4.21
C LEU A 389 18.23 -10.82 3.92
N SER A 390 18.41 -12.06 3.46
CA SER A 390 17.31 -13.00 3.24
C SER A 390 16.61 -13.37 4.58
N HIS A 391 17.38 -13.64 5.63
CA HIS A 391 16.83 -13.83 6.96
C HIS A 391 16.11 -12.59 7.49
N GLY A 392 16.75 -11.42 7.38
CA GLY A 392 16.17 -10.15 7.79
C GLY A 392 14.90 -9.80 7.02
N ALA A 393 14.81 -10.15 5.73
CA ALA A 393 13.61 -9.98 4.92
C ALA A 393 12.41 -10.76 5.50
N LEU A 394 12.63 -12.01 5.89
CA LEU A 394 11.58 -12.83 6.48
C LEU A 394 11.11 -12.30 7.85
N GLU A 395 12.06 -11.85 8.69
CA GLU A 395 11.73 -11.21 9.97
C GLU A 395 10.95 -9.90 9.74
N ARG A 396 11.40 -9.08 8.78
CA ARG A 396 10.73 -7.83 8.43
C ARG A 396 9.32 -8.05 7.93
N ALA A 397 9.07 -9.10 7.14
CA ALA A 397 7.76 -9.46 6.63
C ALA A 397 6.73 -9.68 7.73
N ARG A 398 7.13 -10.28 8.85
CA ARG A 398 6.24 -10.55 10.00
C ARG A 398 5.62 -9.28 10.57
N TYR A 399 6.35 -8.16 10.52
CA TYR A 399 5.83 -6.86 10.96
C TYR A 399 4.60 -6.42 10.15
N PHE A 400 4.52 -6.83 8.88
CA PHE A 400 3.44 -6.44 7.96
C PHE A 400 2.29 -7.46 7.88
N LEU A 401 2.21 -8.42 8.77
CA LEU A 401 1.04 -9.29 8.85
C LEU A 401 -0.23 -8.45 9.12
N TRP A 402 -1.35 -8.83 8.50
CA TRP A 402 -2.64 -8.18 8.75
C TRP A 402 -3.02 -8.16 10.23
N GLU A 403 -2.65 -9.20 10.98
CA GLU A 403 -2.88 -9.26 12.42
C GLU A 403 -2.21 -8.09 13.17
N ASN A 404 -0.95 -7.78 12.86
CA ASN A 404 -0.24 -6.65 13.45
C ASN A 404 -0.84 -5.31 13.02
N ASN A 405 -1.25 -5.21 11.75
CA ASN A 405 -1.95 -4.04 11.23
C ASN A 405 -3.29 -3.82 11.94
N GLY A 406 -4.03 -4.90 12.23
CA GLY A 406 -5.28 -4.88 12.98
C GLY A 406 -5.10 -4.44 14.43
N ALA A 407 -4.08 -4.94 15.11
CA ALA A 407 -3.74 -4.55 16.48
C ALA A 407 -3.41 -3.04 16.57
N GLN A 408 -2.57 -2.53 15.65
CA GLN A 408 -2.27 -1.10 15.57
C GLN A 408 -3.53 -0.25 15.28
N MET A 409 -4.43 -0.75 14.43
CA MET A 409 -5.69 -0.06 14.15
C MET A 409 -6.60 0.01 15.38
N ALA A 410 -6.67 -1.04 16.19
CA ALA A 410 -7.42 -1.04 17.43
C ALA A 410 -6.90 0.02 18.42
N GLU A 411 -5.58 0.22 18.50
CA GLU A 411 -4.96 1.30 19.27
C GLU A 411 -5.38 2.70 18.75
N ILE A 412 -5.34 2.87 17.42
CA ILE A 412 -5.75 4.14 16.79
C ILE A 412 -7.23 4.45 17.11
N TYR A 413 -8.11 3.45 17.08
CA TYR A 413 -9.52 3.64 17.45
C TYR A 413 -9.70 4.02 18.92
N ARG A 414 -8.98 3.36 19.84
CA ARG A 414 -9.00 3.70 21.27
C ARG A 414 -8.55 5.14 21.49
N HIS A 415 -7.47 5.56 20.84
CA HIS A 415 -7.00 6.94 20.90
C HIS A 415 -8.04 7.93 20.33
N ALA A 416 -8.61 7.65 19.16
CA ALA A 416 -9.61 8.51 18.52
C ALA A 416 -10.87 8.71 19.40
N LEU A 417 -11.25 7.69 20.16
CA LEU A 417 -12.38 7.76 21.09
C LEU A 417 -12.01 8.54 22.37
N SER A 418 -10.78 8.41 22.88
CA SER A 418 -10.33 9.10 24.10
C SER A 418 -10.19 10.62 23.91
N VAL A 419 -9.80 11.08 22.74
CA VAL A 419 -9.65 12.51 22.42
C VAL A 419 -11.01 13.24 22.40
N ASN A 420 -12.09 12.52 22.15
CA ASN A 420 -13.45 13.07 22.12
C ASN A 420 -14.21 12.95 23.44
N GLN A 421 -13.63 12.34 24.49
CA GLN A 421 -14.18 12.38 25.83
C GLN A 421 -13.79 13.67 26.51
N PRO A 422 -14.69 14.41 27.22
CA PRO A 422 -14.32 15.55 28.02
C PRO A 422 -13.26 15.10 29.03
N ALA A 423 -12.15 15.83 29.09
CA ALA A 423 -10.94 15.46 29.80
C ALA A 423 -11.20 15.02 31.26
N THR A 424 -11.17 13.73 31.52
CA THR A 424 -10.75 13.16 32.77
C THR A 424 -9.25 12.92 32.64
N LEU A 425 -8.51 13.76 33.37
CA LEU A 425 -7.05 13.74 33.43
C LEU A 425 -6.52 12.33 33.75
N THR A 426 -5.83 11.68 32.81
CA THR A 426 -4.62 10.87 33.06
C THR A 426 -4.13 10.23 31.76
N SER A 427 -2.83 10.36 31.49
CA SER A 427 -2.02 9.60 30.51
C SER A 427 -1.56 10.34 29.25
N GLY A 428 -0.70 11.32 29.42
CA GLY A 428 0.07 11.95 28.34
C GLY A 428 1.50 11.38 28.15
N LYS A 429 1.78 10.11 28.52
CA LYS A 429 3.18 9.62 28.55
C LYS A 429 3.51 8.35 27.76
N LEU A 430 2.52 7.69 27.18
CA LEU A 430 2.73 6.38 26.54
C LEU A 430 2.92 6.40 25.01
N ILE A 431 2.69 7.52 24.36
CA ILE A 431 2.80 7.61 22.89
C ILE A 431 4.17 8.13 22.45
N GLU A 432 4.86 8.93 23.26
CA GLU A 432 6.21 9.41 22.92
C GLU A 432 7.26 8.32 22.99
N ASP A 433 7.14 7.37 23.92
CA ASP A 433 8.12 6.29 24.10
C ASP A 433 8.09 5.23 22.99
N ALA A 434 6.97 5.06 22.30
CA ALA A 434 6.85 4.13 21.15
C ALA A 434 7.41 4.72 19.84
N ILE A 435 7.56 6.05 19.75
CA ILE A 435 8.06 6.76 18.56
C ILE A 435 9.60 6.86 18.58
N HIS A 436 10.23 6.80 19.73
CA HIS A 436 11.69 6.89 19.88
C HIS A 436 12.43 5.55 19.89
N ALA A 437 11.72 4.42 19.78
CA ALA A 437 12.29 3.08 19.71
C ALA A 437 12.43 2.54 18.26
N GLN A 438 12.44 3.43 17.27
CA GLN A 438 12.69 3.07 15.85
C GLN A 438 13.95 3.77 15.31
#